data_15b777b341b6804368d0a6eaf72a80c9
#
_entry.id   15b777b341b6804368d0a6eaf72a80c9
#
_cell.length_a   1.000
_cell.length_b   1.000
_cell.length_c   1.000
_cell.angle_alpha   90.00
_cell.angle_beta   90.00
_cell.angle_gamma   90.00
#
_symmetry.space_group_name_H-M   'P 1'
#
loop_
_entity.id
_entity.type
_entity.pdbx_description
1 polymer ?
#
loop_
_entity_poly.entity_id
_entity_poly.type
_entity_poly.pdbx_seq_one_letter_code
_entity_poly.pdbx_strand_id
1 'polypeptide(L)'
;GILTLGGTILGTSRRPFRNMRVVEEDGVDKVAAMKKTYKDLKLDCLVTLGGNGTHKTANLLSEEGLNVIGLPKTIDNDIFGTDFTFGFHTALDIATEVIDRIHTTAASHGRCMVIEVMGNKAGWLTLYSGLAGGADVVLLPEIPYDIKEVAKVVEARAKSKKAFSILAVAEGAMSKKEAK
;
A
#
# COMPACT_ATOMS: atom_id res chain seq x y z
N GLY A 1 21.82 -15.11 8.91
CA GLY A 1 20.58 -15.07 9.71
C GLY A 1 19.41 -14.56 8.88
N ILE A 2 18.16 -14.67 9.37
CA ILE A 2 16.94 -14.28 8.63
C ILE A 2 16.79 -12.77 8.45
N LEU A 3 17.49 -11.95 9.21
CA LEU A 3 17.40 -10.49 9.18
C LEU A 3 17.78 -9.88 7.82
N THR A 4 18.58 -10.58 7.03
CA THR A 4 19.04 -10.11 5.71
C THR A 4 18.25 -10.72 4.55
N LEU A 5 17.26 -11.56 4.84
CA LEU A 5 16.41 -12.18 3.82
C LEU A 5 15.16 -11.34 3.59
N GLY A 6 14.83 -11.12 2.32
CA GLY A 6 13.56 -10.52 1.95
C GLY A 6 12.39 -11.51 2.06
N GLY A 7 11.16 -10.98 2.06
CA GLY A 7 9.95 -11.79 2.14
C GLY A 7 9.66 -12.34 3.53
N THR A 8 9.11 -13.54 3.60
CA THR A 8 8.75 -14.21 4.86
C THR A 8 9.11 -15.69 4.83
N ILE A 9 9.72 -16.17 5.92
CA ILE A 9 10.00 -17.60 6.11
C ILE A 9 8.72 -18.42 6.44
N LEU A 10 7.66 -17.74 6.90
CA LEU A 10 6.39 -18.36 7.27
C LEU A 10 5.44 -18.53 6.07
N GLY A 11 5.80 -17.96 4.93
CA GLY A 11 4.91 -17.88 3.78
C GLY A 11 3.80 -16.84 3.95
N THR A 12 2.94 -16.74 2.97
CA THR A 12 1.80 -15.81 2.96
C THR A 12 0.60 -16.44 2.28
N SER A 13 -0.59 -16.01 2.67
CA SER A 13 -1.85 -16.40 2.04
C SER A 13 -2.67 -15.17 1.67
N ARG A 14 -3.27 -15.20 0.47
CA ARG A 14 -4.19 -14.14 0.00
C ARG A 14 -5.65 -14.55 0.10
N ARG A 15 -6.02 -15.41 1.06
CA ARG A 15 -7.42 -15.76 1.28
C ARG A 15 -8.17 -14.55 1.82
N PRO A 16 -9.26 -14.10 1.13
CA PRO A 16 -10.04 -12.97 1.60
C PRO A 16 -10.67 -13.26 2.95
N PHE A 17 -10.69 -12.26 3.85
CA PHE A 17 -11.32 -12.37 5.17
C PHE A 17 -12.77 -12.89 5.10
N ARG A 18 -13.54 -12.43 4.10
CA ARG A 18 -14.94 -12.88 3.88
C ARG A 18 -15.10 -14.40 3.72
N ASN A 19 -14.04 -15.10 3.32
CA ASN A 19 -14.05 -16.55 3.10
C ASN A 19 -13.58 -17.33 4.33
N MET A 20 -13.23 -16.67 5.43
CA MET A 20 -12.72 -17.35 6.63
C MET A 20 -13.76 -18.24 7.30
N ARG A 21 -15.03 -17.83 7.28
CA ARG A 21 -16.16 -18.62 7.82
C ARG A 21 -16.88 -19.48 6.76
N VAL A 22 -16.39 -19.46 5.52
CA VAL A 22 -16.95 -20.27 4.44
C VAL A 22 -16.26 -21.64 4.42
N VAL A 23 -17.04 -22.69 4.58
CA VAL A 23 -16.57 -24.08 4.35
C VAL A 23 -16.57 -24.29 2.85
N GLU A 24 -15.42 -24.55 2.27
CA GLU A 24 -15.24 -24.84 0.85
C GLU A 24 -15.50 -26.34 0.55
N GLU A 25 -15.34 -26.75 -0.72
CA GLU A 25 -15.59 -28.16 -1.15
C GLU A 25 -14.71 -29.18 -0.41
N ASP A 26 -13.58 -28.75 0.14
CA ASP A 26 -12.71 -29.57 0.98
C ASP A 26 -13.30 -29.90 2.37
N GLY A 27 -14.44 -29.32 2.70
CA GLY A 27 -15.13 -29.50 3.98
C GLY A 27 -14.43 -28.91 5.20
N VAL A 28 -13.37 -28.10 5.00
CA VAL A 28 -12.56 -27.57 6.10
C VAL A 28 -13.16 -26.28 6.67
N ASP A 29 -13.54 -26.31 7.95
CA ASP A 29 -13.76 -25.12 8.75
C ASP A 29 -12.39 -24.50 9.13
N LYS A 30 -12.02 -23.41 8.45
CA LYS A 30 -10.73 -22.76 8.61
C LYS A 30 -10.52 -22.21 10.01
N VAL A 31 -11.58 -21.65 10.63
CA VAL A 31 -11.52 -21.09 11.97
C VAL A 31 -11.31 -22.20 13.00
N ALA A 32 -12.05 -23.28 12.89
CA ALA A 32 -11.88 -24.46 13.74
C ALA A 32 -10.49 -25.10 13.58
N ALA A 33 -9.98 -25.19 12.33
CA ALA A 33 -8.65 -25.69 12.06
C ALA A 33 -7.55 -24.82 12.68
N MET A 34 -7.66 -23.48 12.59
CA MET A 34 -6.74 -22.54 13.23
C MET A 34 -6.77 -22.67 14.75
N LYS A 35 -7.95 -22.75 15.36
CA LYS A 35 -8.11 -22.97 16.81
C LYS A 35 -7.50 -24.29 17.26
N LYS A 36 -7.68 -25.34 16.46
CA LYS A 36 -7.07 -26.65 16.73
C LYS A 36 -5.54 -26.54 16.68
N THR A 37 -4.98 -25.97 15.61
CA THR A 37 -3.53 -25.78 15.46
C THR A 37 -2.93 -24.96 16.61
N TYR A 38 -3.60 -23.87 17.02
CA TYR A 38 -3.19 -23.06 18.16
C TYR A 38 -3.04 -23.90 19.44
N LYS A 39 -4.03 -24.78 19.71
CA LYS A 39 -4.03 -25.67 20.88
C LYS A 39 -2.99 -26.78 20.76
N ASP A 40 -2.91 -27.42 19.58
CA ASP A 40 -1.99 -28.53 19.34
C ASP A 40 -0.52 -28.09 19.51
N LEU A 41 -0.21 -26.87 19.06
CA LEU A 41 1.12 -26.25 19.21
C LEU A 41 1.35 -25.64 20.59
N LYS A 42 0.35 -25.65 21.49
CA LYS A 42 0.40 -25.09 22.83
C LYS A 42 0.90 -23.63 22.84
N LEU A 43 0.34 -22.82 21.92
CA LEU A 43 0.71 -21.41 21.82
C LEU A 43 0.07 -20.60 22.94
N ASP A 44 0.84 -19.71 23.56
CA ASP A 44 0.35 -18.75 24.55
C ASP A 44 -0.23 -17.49 23.87
N CYS A 45 0.29 -17.16 22.68
CA CYS A 45 -0.11 -16.02 21.89
C CYS A 45 0.16 -16.26 20.41
N LEU A 46 -0.68 -15.72 19.55
CA LEU A 46 -0.45 -15.64 18.10
C LEU A 46 -0.13 -14.20 17.72
N VAL A 47 1.07 -13.96 17.20
CA VAL A 47 1.46 -12.65 16.66
C VAL A 47 1.25 -12.66 15.15
N THR A 48 0.42 -11.73 14.66
CA THR A 48 0.12 -11.60 13.22
C THR A 48 0.76 -10.35 12.64
N LEU A 49 1.42 -10.49 11.50
CA LEU A 49 2.05 -9.37 10.78
C LEU A 49 1.37 -9.21 9.43
N GLY A 50 0.73 -8.08 9.19
CA GLY A 50 0.06 -7.86 7.91
C GLY A 50 -0.78 -6.59 7.84
N GLY A 51 -1.48 -6.43 6.72
CA GLY A 51 -2.37 -5.31 6.45
C GLY A 51 -3.80 -5.53 6.98
N ASN A 52 -4.74 -4.72 6.49
CA ASN A 52 -6.15 -4.73 6.89
C ASN A 52 -6.80 -6.13 6.88
N GLY A 53 -6.52 -6.94 5.86
CA GLY A 53 -7.07 -8.30 5.77
C GLY A 53 -6.60 -9.21 6.91
N THR A 54 -5.32 -9.14 7.25
CA THR A 54 -4.72 -9.87 8.37
C THR A 54 -5.30 -9.43 9.70
N HIS A 55 -5.46 -8.12 9.92
CA HIS A 55 -6.05 -7.59 11.15
C HIS A 55 -7.51 -8.00 11.34
N LYS A 56 -8.31 -8.02 10.26
CA LYS A 56 -9.69 -8.56 10.31
C LYS A 56 -9.71 -10.03 10.72
N THR A 57 -8.78 -10.84 10.21
CA THR A 57 -8.66 -12.25 10.61
C THR A 57 -8.17 -12.38 12.06
N ALA A 58 -7.21 -11.56 12.46
CA ALA A 58 -6.72 -11.51 13.85
C ALA A 58 -7.85 -11.18 14.84
N ASN A 59 -8.67 -10.18 14.52
CA ASN A 59 -9.83 -9.80 15.33
C ASN A 59 -10.85 -10.96 15.42
N LEU A 60 -11.13 -11.63 14.28
CA LEU A 60 -11.99 -12.81 14.28
C LEU A 60 -11.49 -13.89 15.23
N LEU A 61 -10.19 -14.20 15.20
CA LEU A 61 -9.60 -15.22 16.08
C LEU A 61 -9.62 -14.79 17.55
N SER A 62 -9.44 -13.49 17.81
CA SER A 62 -9.59 -12.94 19.17
C SER A 62 -11.02 -13.08 19.69
N GLU A 63 -12.03 -12.79 18.87
CA GLU A 63 -13.45 -13.00 19.20
C GLU A 63 -13.77 -14.49 19.45
N GLU A 64 -13.05 -15.39 18.78
CA GLU A 64 -13.13 -16.85 19.01
C GLU A 64 -12.36 -17.32 20.28
N GLY A 65 -11.81 -16.40 21.06
CA GLY A 65 -11.17 -16.65 22.34
C GLY A 65 -9.68 -17.00 22.27
N LEU A 66 -9.01 -16.72 21.17
CA LEU A 66 -7.56 -16.85 21.08
C LEU A 66 -6.85 -15.57 21.54
N ASN A 67 -5.70 -15.70 22.17
CA ASN A 67 -4.84 -14.57 22.46
C ASN A 67 -4.06 -14.16 21.21
N VAL A 68 -4.38 -13.02 20.60
CA VAL A 68 -3.83 -12.57 19.33
C VAL A 68 -3.34 -11.12 19.44
N ILE A 69 -2.12 -10.89 18.95
CA ILE A 69 -1.52 -9.55 18.82
C ILE A 69 -1.28 -9.27 17.35
N GLY A 70 -1.86 -8.17 16.83
CA GLY A 70 -1.67 -7.71 15.47
C GLY A 70 -0.59 -6.65 15.36
N LEU A 71 0.39 -6.85 14.46
CA LEU A 71 1.40 -5.85 14.10
C LEU A 71 1.07 -5.28 12.71
N PRO A 72 0.89 -3.95 12.59
CA PRO A 72 0.45 -3.33 11.35
C PRO A 72 1.59 -3.28 10.31
N LYS A 73 1.68 -4.29 9.44
CA LYS A 73 2.70 -4.40 8.40
C LYS A 73 2.08 -4.21 7.02
N THR A 74 2.26 -3.03 6.45
CA THR A 74 1.89 -2.67 5.08
C THR A 74 2.69 -1.44 4.66
N ILE A 75 2.85 -1.24 3.35
CA ILE A 75 3.45 -0.02 2.79
C ILE A 75 2.42 1.11 2.63
N ASP A 76 1.11 0.79 2.69
CA ASP A 76 0.02 1.71 2.33
C ASP A 76 -0.27 2.75 3.42
N ASN A 77 0.15 2.49 4.66
CA ASN A 77 -0.15 3.32 5.84
C ASN A 77 -1.65 3.58 6.04
N ASP A 78 -2.47 2.56 5.78
CA ASP A 78 -3.93 2.66 5.72
C ASP A 78 -4.65 1.95 6.88
N ILE A 79 -3.94 1.65 7.97
CA ILE A 79 -4.51 0.96 9.14
C ILE A 79 -4.99 1.98 10.17
N PHE A 80 -6.29 2.00 10.41
CA PHE A 80 -6.91 2.88 11.39
C PHE A 80 -6.30 2.70 12.79
N GLY A 81 -6.06 3.83 13.48
CA GLY A 81 -5.48 3.83 14.83
C GLY A 81 -3.96 3.59 14.88
N THR A 82 -3.30 3.64 13.74
CA THR A 82 -1.84 3.52 13.60
C THR A 82 -1.29 4.77 12.95
N ASP A 83 -0.27 5.40 13.54
CA ASP A 83 0.38 6.58 12.95
C ASP A 83 1.21 6.19 11.74
N PHE A 84 2.06 5.16 11.91
CA PHE A 84 2.89 4.62 10.84
C PHE A 84 2.89 3.09 10.87
N THR A 85 2.70 2.50 9.69
CA THR A 85 2.77 1.05 9.51
C THR A 85 4.20 0.59 9.24
N PHE A 86 4.53 -0.64 9.67
CA PHE A 86 5.81 -1.27 9.37
C PHE A 86 5.95 -1.51 7.87
N GLY A 87 6.94 -0.90 7.26
CA GLY A 87 7.20 -0.96 5.82
C GLY A 87 6.87 0.34 5.07
N PHE A 88 6.07 1.25 5.65
CA PHE A 88 5.74 2.53 5.00
C PHE A 88 6.99 3.38 4.72
N HIS A 89 7.82 3.64 5.73
CA HIS A 89 9.02 4.45 5.54
C HIS A 89 10.04 3.80 4.59
N THR A 90 10.21 2.48 4.65
CA THR A 90 11.08 1.77 3.70
C THR A 90 10.60 1.94 2.26
N ALA A 91 9.30 1.81 2.03
CA ALA A 91 8.72 2.03 0.71
C ALA A 91 8.81 3.49 0.26
N LEU A 92 8.65 4.43 1.21
CA LEU A 92 8.79 5.86 0.95
C LEU A 92 10.20 6.23 0.49
N ASP A 93 11.22 5.73 1.16
CA ASP A 93 12.62 5.98 0.79
C ASP A 93 12.91 5.45 -0.61
N ILE A 94 12.49 4.22 -0.91
CA ILE A 94 12.66 3.60 -2.23
C ILE A 94 11.92 4.38 -3.31
N ALA A 95 10.65 4.75 -3.06
CA ALA A 95 9.86 5.49 -4.04
C ALA A 95 10.44 6.87 -4.32
N THR A 96 10.91 7.58 -3.29
CA THR A 96 11.59 8.88 -3.42
C THR A 96 12.86 8.74 -4.25
N GLU A 97 13.70 7.74 -3.98
CA GLU A 97 14.92 7.48 -4.75
C GLU A 97 14.61 7.18 -6.22
N VAL A 98 13.58 6.40 -6.51
CA VAL A 98 13.16 6.08 -7.89
C VAL A 98 12.70 7.35 -8.62
N ILE A 99 11.89 8.20 -7.96
CA ILE A 99 11.44 9.48 -8.54
C ILE A 99 12.65 10.38 -8.83
N ASP A 100 13.59 10.50 -7.90
CA ASP A 100 14.81 11.30 -8.07
C ASP A 100 15.63 10.84 -9.28
N ARG A 101 15.83 9.54 -9.44
CA ARG A 101 16.56 8.98 -10.60
C ARG A 101 15.90 9.28 -11.94
N ILE A 102 14.58 9.45 -11.98
CA ILE A 102 13.83 9.75 -13.22
C ILE A 102 14.05 11.19 -13.68
N HIS A 103 14.40 12.13 -12.79
CA HIS A 103 14.66 13.53 -13.14
C HIS A 103 15.67 13.69 -14.27
N THR A 104 16.78 12.96 -14.22
CA THR A 104 17.85 13.09 -15.22
C THR A 104 17.40 12.64 -16.61
N THR A 105 16.67 11.53 -16.70
CA THR A 105 16.15 11.07 -17.98
C THR A 105 15.00 11.94 -18.48
N ALA A 106 14.13 12.42 -17.60
CA ALA A 106 13.06 13.36 -17.94
C ALA A 106 13.64 14.66 -18.52
N ALA A 107 14.67 15.22 -17.89
CA ALA A 107 15.35 16.42 -18.36
C ALA A 107 16.05 16.21 -19.71
N SER A 108 16.77 15.11 -19.88
CA SER A 108 17.51 14.80 -21.11
C SER A 108 16.59 14.63 -22.31
N HIS A 109 15.40 14.10 -22.13
CA HIS A 109 14.44 13.85 -23.20
C HIS A 109 13.36 14.92 -23.35
N GLY A 110 13.27 15.89 -22.44
CA GLY A 110 12.23 16.91 -22.45
C GLY A 110 10.81 16.31 -22.34
N ARG A 111 10.63 15.30 -21.49
CA ARG A 111 9.38 14.53 -21.42
C ARG A 111 8.58 14.83 -20.16
N CYS A 112 7.28 14.63 -20.28
CA CYS A 112 6.40 14.47 -19.13
C CYS A 112 6.45 12.99 -18.70
N MET A 113 6.97 12.72 -17.50
CA MET A 113 7.04 11.38 -16.91
C MET A 113 5.88 11.21 -15.93
N VAL A 114 5.15 10.11 -16.07
CA VAL A 114 4.09 9.70 -15.14
C VAL A 114 4.59 8.49 -14.38
N ILE A 115 4.60 8.59 -13.06
CA ILE A 115 5.09 7.55 -12.16
C ILE A 115 3.90 7.08 -11.33
N GLU A 116 3.47 5.84 -11.55
CA GLU A 116 2.46 5.21 -10.73
C GLU A 116 3.08 4.70 -9.43
N VAL A 117 2.46 5.03 -8.31
CA VAL A 117 2.91 4.66 -6.97
C VAL A 117 1.83 3.83 -6.29
N MET A 118 2.21 2.72 -5.67
CA MET A 118 1.32 1.88 -4.87
C MET A 118 0.75 2.63 -3.67
N GLY A 119 -0.20 2.06 -2.99
CA GLY A 119 -0.86 2.61 -1.80
C GLY A 119 -2.32 2.20 -1.68
N ASN A 120 -2.79 1.32 -2.57
CA ASN A 120 -4.17 0.84 -2.63
C ASN A 120 -5.16 2.03 -2.73
N LYS A 121 -5.97 2.25 -1.71
CA LYS A 121 -6.96 3.35 -1.65
C LYS A 121 -6.48 4.55 -0.84
N ALA A 122 -5.24 4.53 -0.35
CA ALA A 122 -4.62 5.59 0.43
C ALA A 122 -3.48 6.25 -0.35
N GLY A 123 -3.46 7.56 -0.37
CA GLY A 123 -2.48 8.36 -1.11
C GLY A 123 -1.21 8.70 -0.34
N TRP A 124 -1.02 8.19 0.86
CA TRP A 124 0.11 8.57 1.72
C TRP A 124 1.48 8.35 1.07
N LEU A 125 1.71 7.16 0.52
CA LEU A 125 2.99 6.83 -0.10
C LEU A 125 3.28 7.75 -1.30
N THR A 126 2.27 7.98 -2.15
CA THR A 126 2.38 8.87 -3.31
C THR A 126 2.60 10.33 -2.90
N LEU A 127 1.87 10.79 -1.88
CA LEU A 127 1.99 12.17 -1.40
C LEU A 127 3.42 12.46 -0.90
N TYR A 128 3.90 11.65 0.02
CA TYR A 128 5.21 11.88 0.63
C TYR A 128 6.34 11.67 -0.36
N SER A 129 6.32 10.59 -1.16
CA SER A 129 7.37 10.34 -2.15
C SER A 129 7.35 11.34 -3.31
N GLY A 130 6.15 11.75 -3.75
CA GLY A 130 6.01 12.78 -4.79
C GLY A 130 6.53 14.14 -4.34
N LEU A 131 6.23 14.57 -3.11
CA LEU A 131 6.76 15.81 -2.54
C LEU A 131 8.27 15.74 -2.33
N ALA A 132 8.77 14.68 -1.70
CA ALA A 132 10.19 14.50 -1.43
C ALA A 132 11.01 14.34 -2.71
N GLY A 133 10.49 13.62 -3.70
CA GLY A 133 11.12 13.40 -5.00
C GLY A 133 10.93 14.55 -6.00
N GLY A 134 10.26 15.65 -5.61
CA GLY A 134 10.12 16.85 -6.44
C GLY A 134 9.16 16.67 -7.63
N ALA A 135 8.10 15.88 -7.49
CA ALA A 135 7.05 15.79 -8.50
C ALA A 135 6.31 17.12 -8.66
N ASP A 136 5.99 17.48 -9.89
CA ASP A 136 5.30 18.73 -10.23
C ASP A 136 3.80 18.64 -10.03
N VAL A 137 3.25 17.42 -10.10
CA VAL A 137 1.84 17.09 -9.84
C VAL A 137 1.79 15.80 -9.05
N VAL A 138 0.91 15.78 -8.03
CA VAL A 138 0.63 14.57 -7.23
C VAL A 138 -0.87 14.31 -7.30
N LEU A 139 -1.26 13.12 -7.74
CA LEU A 139 -2.66 12.71 -7.85
C LEU A 139 -2.97 11.61 -6.83
N LEU A 140 -3.96 11.85 -5.98
CA LEU A 140 -4.30 11.03 -4.82
C LEU A 140 -5.70 10.42 -4.94
N PRO A 141 -5.95 9.24 -4.35
CA PRO A 141 -7.29 8.64 -4.32
C PRO A 141 -8.32 9.51 -3.61
N GLU A 142 -7.89 10.23 -2.56
CA GLU A 142 -8.75 11.07 -1.71
C GLU A 142 -9.26 12.33 -2.41
N ILE A 143 -8.59 12.75 -3.49
CA ILE A 143 -8.91 14.00 -4.22
C ILE A 143 -9.10 13.70 -5.70
N PRO A 144 -10.34 13.45 -6.15
CA PRO A 144 -10.62 13.19 -7.57
C PRO A 144 -10.12 14.30 -8.47
N TYR A 145 -9.33 13.97 -9.47
CA TYR A 145 -8.69 14.92 -10.36
C TYR A 145 -9.51 15.26 -11.60
N ASP A 146 -9.25 16.43 -12.20
CA ASP A 146 -9.69 16.79 -13.53
C ASP A 146 -8.48 16.78 -14.48
N ILE A 147 -8.51 15.90 -15.48
CA ILE A 147 -7.40 15.76 -16.44
C ILE A 147 -7.11 17.07 -17.20
N LYS A 148 -8.13 17.92 -17.40
CA LYS A 148 -7.93 19.22 -18.05
C LYS A 148 -7.11 20.17 -17.19
N GLU A 149 -7.31 20.13 -15.87
CA GLU A 149 -6.51 20.95 -14.94
C GLU A 149 -5.07 20.43 -14.86
N VAL A 150 -4.88 19.11 -14.84
CA VAL A 150 -3.53 18.51 -14.92
C VAL A 150 -2.82 18.94 -16.21
N ALA A 151 -3.49 18.87 -17.35
CA ALA A 151 -2.94 19.31 -18.63
C ALA A 151 -2.55 20.79 -18.63
N LYS A 152 -3.36 21.68 -18.03
CA LYS A 152 -3.02 23.09 -17.89
C LYS A 152 -1.72 23.33 -17.10
N VAL A 153 -1.51 22.56 -16.04
CA VAL A 153 -0.26 22.67 -15.25
C VAL A 153 0.93 22.28 -16.10
N VAL A 154 0.88 21.17 -16.83
CA VAL A 154 1.96 20.72 -17.71
C VAL A 154 2.23 21.74 -18.84
N GLU A 155 1.17 22.26 -19.48
CA GLU A 155 1.30 23.31 -20.51
C GLU A 155 1.91 24.61 -19.94
N ALA A 156 1.49 25.06 -18.78
CA ALA A 156 2.02 26.24 -18.14
C ALA A 156 3.52 26.11 -17.84
N ARG A 157 3.95 24.93 -17.41
CA ARG A 157 5.36 24.61 -17.17
C ARG A 157 6.17 24.67 -18.48
N ALA A 158 5.65 24.05 -19.55
CA ALA A 158 6.30 24.09 -20.86
C ALA A 158 6.44 25.54 -21.39
N LYS A 159 5.39 26.36 -21.25
CA LYS A 159 5.41 27.79 -21.60
C LYS A 159 6.44 28.58 -20.77
N SER A 160 6.67 28.18 -19.53
CA SER A 160 7.69 28.77 -18.62
C SER A 160 9.10 28.22 -18.87
N LYS A 161 9.34 27.56 -20.01
CA LYS A 161 10.63 26.96 -20.40
C LYS A 161 11.15 25.90 -19.42
N LYS A 162 10.26 25.24 -18.67
CA LYS A 162 10.60 24.03 -17.92
C LYS A 162 10.71 22.87 -18.85
N ALA A 163 11.90 22.25 -18.92
CA ALA A 163 12.22 21.24 -19.93
C ALA A 163 11.41 19.94 -19.81
N PHE A 164 10.93 19.64 -18.61
CA PHE A 164 10.23 18.38 -18.31
C PHE A 164 9.18 18.56 -17.21
N SER A 165 8.36 17.54 -17.01
CA SER A 165 7.43 17.46 -15.86
C SER A 165 7.40 16.05 -15.30
N ILE A 166 7.23 15.92 -13.99
CA ILE A 166 7.06 14.65 -13.29
C ILE A 166 5.70 14.66 -12.58
N LEU A 167 4.90 13.65 -12.86
CA LEU A 167 3.62 13.41 -12.23
C LEU A 167 3.71 12.13 -11.38
N ALA A 168 3.50 12.23 -10.08
CA ALA A 168 3.31 11.08 -9.20
C ALA A 168 1.82 10.79 -9.08
N VAL A 169 1.43 9.57 -9.42
CA VAL A 169 0.02 9.16 -9.48
C VAL A 169 -0.18 7.94 -8.60
N ALA A 170 -1.05 8.05 -7.61
CA ALA A 170 -1.41 6.88 -6.81
C ALA A 170 -2.21 5.88 -7.65
N GLU A 171 -1.96 4.58 -7.47
CA GLU A 171 -2.68 3.51 -8.18
C GLU A 171 -4.21 3.58 -8.01
N GLY A 172 -4.66 4.14 -6.88
CA GLY A 172 -6.07 4.35 -6.58
C GLY A 172 -6.62 5.73 -6.99
N ALA A 173 -5.82 6.59 -7.65
CA ALA A 173 -6.28 7.91 -8.06
C ALA A 173 -7.40 7.80 -9.12
N MET A 174 -8.46 8.57 -8.93
CA MET A 174 -9.65 8.56 -9.81
C MET A 174 -9.92 9.94 -10.39
N SER A 175 -10.36 9.98 -11.63
CA SER A 175 -10.90 11.21 -12.20
C SER A 175 -12.24 11.57 -11.58
N LYS A 176 -12.64 12.84 -11.67
CA LYS A 176 -13.98 13.31 -11.24
C LYS A 176 -15.14 12.60 -11.97
N LYS A 177 -14.88 11.94 -13.11
CA LYS A 177 -15.89 11.14 -13.82
C LYS A 177 -16.05 9.76 -13.21
N GLU A 178 -14.95 9.15 -12.77
CA GLU A 178 -14.91 7.81 -12.17
C GLU A 178 -15.37 7.83 -10.71
N ALA A 179 -15.19 8.97 -10.03
CA ALA A 179 -15.59 9.14 -8.63
C ALA A 179 -17.10 9.44 -8.44
N LYS A 180 -17.90 9.56 -9.53
CA LYS A 180 -19.36 9.71 -9.52
C LYS A 180 -20.04 8.35 -9.61
#